data_132ddb930cd9fe8eb187c1642a398152
#
_entry.id   132ddb930cd9fe8eb187c1642a398152
#
_cell.length_a   1.000
_cell.length_b   1.000
_cell.length_c   1.000
_cell.angle_alpha   90.00
_cell.angle_beta   90.00
_cell.angle_gamma   90.00
#
_symmetry.space_group_name_H-M   'P 1'
#
loop_
_entity.id
_entity.type
_entity.pdbx_description
1 polymer ?
#
loop_
_entity_poly.entity_id
_entity_poly.type
_entity_poly.pdbx_seq_one_letter_code
_entity_poly.pdbx_strand_id
1 'polypeptide(L)'
;MKKKKSTFARIAIPGAIAAAAAANAVRAARFVPEKKDYGTLSPENVDAERAQRNLSKAISIPTISYPEKEKVDFTQFDKFHEFLDEAYPLIHKTLTKEVICEASLMYCWKGTRSDLDPIALLAHQDVVPISEGTEGDWEHPPFEGYNDGEFIWGRGALDMKNHLIGVMEAVETLLEEGFTPERDVYLLFGQDEEVVASGDSGARHMMETLKERGIHLDCIIDEGGAILPVNIKGILENKDLVGVGIAEKGYTDLEISVSAKGGHSSQPPKHSA
;
A
#
# COMPACT_ATOMS: atom_id res chain seq x y z
N MET A 1 18.57 15.80 53.01
CA MET A 1 17.10 15.59 52.96
C MET A 1 16.79 14.51 51.94
N LYS A 2 16.45 13.28 52.36
CA LYS A 2 16.02 12.21 51.44
C LYS A 2 14.59 12.50 50.98
N LYS A 3 14.38 12.74 49.70
CA LYS A 3 13.03 12.85 49.09
C LYS A 3 12.29 11.55 49.28
N LYS A 4 11.23 11.52 50.09
CA LYS A 4 10.25 10.40 50.15
C LYS A 4 9.62 10.28 48.78
N LYS A 5 10.05 9.30 47.98
CA LYS A 5 9.36 8.93 46.73
C LYS A 5 7.98 8.42 47.12
N SER A 6 6.95 9.08 46.65
CA SER A 6 5.55 8.82 46.97
C SER A 6 5.19 7.37 46.70
N THR A 7 4.89 6.63 47.76
CA THR A 7 4.37 5.24 47.69
C THR A 7 3.06 5.17 46.90
N PHE A 8 2.34 6.30 46.85
CA PHE A 8 1.09 6.43 46.10
C PHE A 8 1.28 6.23 44.59
N ALA A 9 2.34 6.79 43.98
CA ALA A 9 2.62 6.60 42.54
C ALA A 9 3.00 5.14 42.20
N ARG A 10 3.60 4.40 43.15
CA ARG A 10 3.98 3.01 42.92
C ARG A 10 2.79 2.03 42.89
N ILE A 11 1.66 2.40 43.46
CA ILE A 11 0.44 1.59 43.50
C ILE A 11 -0.59 2.08 42.47
N ALA A 12 -0.70 3.41 42.30
CA ALA A 12 -1.68 4.00 41.42
C ALA A 12 -1.44 3.68 39.92
N ILE A 13 -0.18 3.70 39.47
CA ILE A 13 0.14 3.43 38.06
C ILE A 13 -0.15 1.96 37.69
N PRO A 14 0.32 0.93 38.42
CA PRO A 14 -0.05 -0.46 38.13
C PRO A 14 -1.56 -0.70 38.23
N GLY A 15 -2.24 -0.07 39.19
CA GLY A 15 -3.69 -0.16 39.31
C GLY A 15 -4.45 0.43 38.13
N ALA A 16 -4.01 1.57 37.61
CA ALA A 16 -4.60 2.18 36.41
C ALA A 16 -4.37 1.32 35.15
N ILE A 17 -3.17 0.74 35.00
CA ILE A 17 -2.85 -0.18 33.89
C ILE A 17 -3.72 -1.44 33.96
N ALA A 18 -3.87 -2.02 35.15
CA ALA A 18 -4.72 -3.21 35.34
C ALA A 18 -6.20 -2.89 35.06
N ALA A 19 -6.69 -1.74 35.47
CA ALA A 19 -8.06 -1.32 35.20
C ALA A 19 -8.29 -1.08 33.69
N ALA A 20 -7.32 -0.45 33.02
CA ALA A 20 -7.39 -0.25 31.56
C ALA A 20 -7.35 -1.59 30.80
N ALA A 21 -6.48 -2.52 31.22
CA ALA A 21 -6.42 -3.86 30.63
C ALA A 21 -7.73 -4.63 30.86
N ALA A 22 -8.31 -4.60 32.06
CA ALA A 22 -9.60 -5.22 32.34
C ALA A 22 -10.74 -4.59 31.52
N ALA A 23 -10.77 -3.27 31.39
CA ALA A 23 -11.76 -2.59 30.55
C ALA A 23 -11.65 -2.97 29.06
N ASN A 24 -10.43 -3.09 28.56
CA ASN A 24 -10.19 -3.54 27.18
C ASN A 24 -10.57 -5.01 27.00
N ALA A 25 -10.27 -5.88 27.95
CA ALA A 25 -10.69 -7.28 27.92
C ALA A 25 -12.23 -7.43 27.90
N VAL A 26 -12.93 -6.63 28.72
CA VAL A 26 -14.42 -6.61 28.72
C VAL A 26 -14.97 -6.07 27.41
N ARG A 27 -14.35 -5.04 26.82
CA ARG A 27 -14.75 -4.52 25.51
C ARG A 27 -14.51 -5.58 24.41
N ALA A 28 -13.37 -6.22 24.41
CA ALA A 28 -13.05 -7.30 23.47
C ALA A 28 -14.01 -8.48 23.60
N ALA A 29 -14.34 -8.91 24.83
CA ALA A 29 -15.29 -9.98 25.06
C ALA A 29 -16.74 -9.62 24.64
N ARG A 30 -17.10 -8.34 24.64
CA ARG A 30 -18.39 -7.83 24.18
C ARG A 30 -18.43 -7.51 22.68
N PHE A 31 -17.25 -7.46 22.04
CA PHE A 31 -17.14 -7.27 20.60
C PHE A 31 -17.50 -8.59 19.90
N VAL A 32 -18.78 -8.73 19.61
CA VAL A 32 -19.28 -9.83 18.79
C VAL A 32 -19.64 -9.22 17.44
N PRO A 33 -18.79 -9.37 16.42
CA PRO A 33 -19.15 -8.89 15.09
C PRO A 33 -20.41 -9.59 14.60
N GLU A 34 -21.28 -8.82 13.98
CA GLU A 34 -22.47 -9.37 13.34
C GLU A 34 -22.01 -10.35 12.25
N LYS A 35 -22.36 -11.62 12.42
CA LYS A 35 -22.12 -12.62 11.37
C LYS A 35 -23.14 -12.40 10.26
N LYS A 36 -22.76 -11.66 9.25
CA LYS A 36 -23.52 -11.59 8.01
C LYS A 36 -23.21 -12.84 7.20
N ASP A 37 -24.24 -13.57 6.83
CA ASP A 37 -24.12 -14.65 5.87
C ASP A 37 -24.16 -14.01 4.47
N TYR A 38 -23.01 -13.90 3.84
CA TYR A 38 -22.90 -13.41 2.46
C TYR A 38 -23.20 -14.50 1.42
N GLY A 39 -23.61 -15.69 1.88
CA GLY A 39 -23.76 -16.87 1.02
C GLY A 39 -22.42 -17.41 0.53
N THR A 40 -22.48 -18.35 -0.38
CA THR A 40 -21.31 -18.86 -1.09
C THR A 40 -21.10 -17.95 -2.29
N LEU A 41 -20.03 -17.14 -2.30
CA LEU A 41 -19.65 -16.40 -3.48
C LEU A 41 -19.29 -17.41 -4.57
N SER A 42 -19.84 -17.22 -5.76
CA SER A 42 -19.39 -17.96 -6.95
C SER A 42 -17.94 -17.57 -7.24
N PRO A 43 -17.08 -18.49 -7.66
CA PRO A 43 -15.78 -18.13 -8.17
C PRO A 43 -15.95 -17.17 -9.36
N GLU A 44 -15.27 -16.05 -9.33
CA GLU A 44 -15.24 -15.13 -10.45
C GLU A 44 -14.45 -15.77 -11.61
N ASN A 45 -14.88 -15.50 -12.83
CA ASN A 45 -14.21 -15.99 -14.02
C ASN A 45 -13.09 -15.03 -14.41
N VAL A 46 -11.92 -15.22 -13.81
CA VAL A 46 -10.73 -14.40 -14.07
C VAL A 46 -9.85 -15.08 -15.12
N ASP A 47 -9.42 -14.34 -16.14
CA ASP A 47 -8.39 -14.79 -17.08
C ASP A 47 -7.01 -14.77 -16.39
N ALA A 48 -6.72 -15.87 -15.68
CA ALA A 48 -5.49 -16.00 -14.92
C ALA A 48 -4.23 -15.97 -15.81
N GLU A 49 -4.32 -16.46 -17.06
CA GLU A 49 -3.19 -16.39 -17.98
C GLU A 49 -2.91 -14.95 -18.43
N ARG A 50 -3.95 -14.16 -18.70
CA ARG A 50 -3.81 -12.73 -19.01
C ARG A 50 -3.20 -11.99 -17.84
N ALA A 51 -3.71 -12.18 -16.63
CA ALA A 51 -3.21 -11.55 -15.43
C ALA A 51 -1.73 -11.88 -15.18
N GLN A 52 -1.33 -13.14 -15.33
CA GLN A 52 0.07 -13.56 -15.17
C GLN A 52 0.99 -12.93 -16.23
N ARG A 53 0.57 -12.95 -17.50
CA ARG A 53 1.35 -12.30 -18.57
C ARG A 53 1.52 -10.80 -18.33
N ASN A 54 0.45 -10.13 -17.93
CA ASN A 54 0.46 -8.69 -17.69
C ASN A 54 1.30 -8.33 -16.45
N LEU A 55 1.22 -9.10 -15.37
CA LEU A 55 2.09 -8.89 -14.20
C LEU A 55 3.57 -9.12 -14.57
N SER A 56 3.88 -10.20 -15.26
CA SER A 56 5.24 -10.48 -15.74
C SER A 56 5.79 -9.31 -16.58
N LYS A 57 4.96 -8.81 -17.51
CA LYS A 57 5.31 -7.65 -18.34
C LYS A 57 5.47 -6.37 -17.52
N ALA A 58 4.57 -6.11 -16.58
CA ALA A 58 4.63 -4.96 -15.68
C ALA A 58 5.94 -4.92 -14.87
N ILE A 59 6.37 -6.07 -14.34
CA ILE A 59 7.62 -6.22 -13.60
C ILE A 59 8.82 -5.91 -14.50
N SER A 60 8.76 -6.28 -15.78
CA SER A 60 9.88 -6.06 -16.71
C SER A 60 10.11 -4.59 -17.08
N ILE A 61 9.26 -3.68 -16.63
CA ILE A 61 9.41 -2.24 -16.82
C ILE A 61 9.84 -1.62 -15.50
N PRO A 62 11.11 -1.20 -15.33
CA PRO A 62 11.67 -0.76 -14.05
C PRO A 62 11.28 0.69 -13.74
N THR A 63 10.10 0.90 -13.22
CA THR A 63 9.59 2.20 -12.75
C THR A 63 10.18 2.56 -11.38
N ILE A 64 11.49 2.75 -11.31
CA ILE A 64 12.19 2.98 -10.05
C ILE A 64 12.02 4.44 -9.61
N SER A 65 11.56 4.65 -8.37
CA SER A 65 11.52 5.96 -7.73
C SER A 65 12.78 6.23 -6.91
N TYR A 66 13.11 7.49 -6.76
CA TYR A 66 14.19 8.00 -5.92
C TYR A 66 13.75 9.27 -5.22
N PRO A 67 14.24 9.55 -3.99
CA PRO A 67 13.99 10.82 -3.32
C PRO A 67 14.43 12.03 -4.14
N GLU A 68 15.51 11.87 -4.92
CA GLU A 68 15.98 12.89 -5.84
C GLU A 68 15.35 12.69 -7.22
N LYS A 69 14.44 13.57 -7.57
CA LYS A 69 13.66 13.49 -8.81
C LYS A 69 14.52 13.39 -10.08
N GLU A 70 15.70 13.98 -10.06
CA GLU A 70 16.65 13.97 -11.18
C GLU A 70 17.21 12.58 -11.47
N LYS A 71 17.10 11.64 -10.54
CA LYS A 71 17.51 10.25 -10.72
C LYS A 71 16.40 9.37 -11.31
N VAL A 72 15.17 9.85 -11.31
CA VAL A 72 14.02 9.07 -11.81
C VAL A 72 14.02 9.06 -13.33
N ASP A 73 14.01 7.87 -13.91
CA ASP A 73 13.84 7.69 -15.36
C ASP A 73 12.34 7.64 -15.71
N PHE A 74 11.74 8.80 -15.94
CA PHE A 74 10.34 8.90 -16.32
C PHE A 74 10.00 8.21 -17.63
N THR A 75 10.97 7.90 -18.49
CA THR A 75 10.71 7.14 -19.72
C THR A 75 10.27 5.70 -19.42
N GLN A 76 10.57 5.16 -18.25
CA GLN A 76 10.05 3.86 -17.82
C GLN A 76 8.58 3.96 -17.41
N PHE A 77 8.17 5.06 -16.80
CA PHE A 77 6.76 5.32 -16.52
C PHE A 77 5.97 5.49 -17.82
N ASP A 78 6.52 6.22 -18.80
CA ASP A 78 5.88 6.34 -20.13
C ASP A 78 5.67 4.96 -20.77
N LYS A 79 6.68 4.10 -20.78
CA LYS A 79 6.58 2.71 -21.26
C LYS A 79 5.56 1.89 -20.47
N PHE A 80 5.46 2.13 -19.16
CA PHE A 80 4.49 1.45 -18.32
C PHE A 80 3.06 1.90 -18.66
N HIS A 81 2.86 3.19 -18.93
CA HIS A 81 1.58 3.72 -19.37
C HIS A 81 1.19 3.18 -20.75
N GLU A 82 2.12 3.15 -21.72
CA GLU A 82 1.90 2.54 -23.02
C GLU A 82 1.51 1.06 -22.89
N PHE A 83 2.21 0.32 -22.03
CA PHE A 83 1.85 -1.07 -21.74
C PHE A 83 0.43 -1.20 -21.18
N LEU A 84 0.03 -0.35 -20.22
CA LEU A 84 -1.35 -0.38 -19.69
C LEU A 84 -2.38 -0.04 -20.76
N ASP A 85 -2.09 0.92 -21.65
CA ASP A 85 -2.96 1.31 -22.75
C ASP A 85 -3.18 0.12 -23.73
N GLU A 86 -2.13 -0.64 -24.02
CA GLU A 86 -2.19 -1.82 -24.90
C GLU A 86 -2.87 -3.01 -24.24
N ALA A 87 -2.59 -3.26 -22.95
CA ALA A 87 -3.08 -4.42 -22.24
C ALA A 87 -4.56 -4.33 -21.86
N TYR A 88 -5.09 -3.11 -21.66
CA TYR A 88 -6.44 -2.86 -21.14
C TYR A 88 -7.25 -1.90 -22.02
N PRO A 89 -7.58 -2.31 -23.25
CA PRO A 89 -8.19 -1.40 -24.23
C PRO A 89 -9.62 -0.95 -23.87
N LEU A 90 -10.40 -1.76 -23.14
CA LEU A 90 -11.75 -1.35 -22.73
C LEU A 90 -11.70 -0.30 -21.63
N ILE A 91 -10.76 -0.40 -20.70
CA ILE A 91 -10.51 0.65 -19.71
C ILE A 91 -10.23 1.97 -20.42
N HIS A 92 -9.27 1.97 -21.36
CA HIS A 92 -8.86 3.19 -22.04
C HIS A 92 -9.91 3.76 -23.01
N LYS A 93 -10.85 2.92 -23.46
CA LYS A 93 -12.00 3.33 -24.23
C LYS A 93 -13.13 3.93 -23.38
N THR A 94 -13.28 3.45 -22.13
CA THR A 94 -14.47 3.71 -21.32
C THR A 94 -14.22 4.72 -20.20
N LEU A 95 -13.08 4.61 -19.51
CA LEU A 95 -12.71 5.50 -18.42
C LEU A 95 -12.03 6.76 -18.95
N THR A 96 -12.18 7.87 -18.24
CA THR A 96 -11.31 9.03 -18.46
C THR A 96 -9.98 8.77 -17.77
N LYS A 97 -8.87 9.09 -18.46
CA LYS A 97 -7.50 8.97 -17.93
C LYS A 97 -6.87 10.36 -17.87
N GLU A 98 -6.28 10.69 -16.74
CA GLU A 98 -5.49 11.90 -16.54
C GLU A 98 -4.13 11.52 -15.95
N VAL A 99 -3.09 12.24 -16.36
CA VAL A 99 -1.78 12.17 -15.74
C VAL A 99 -1.65 13.36 -14.79
N ILE A 100 -1.43 13.06 -13.53
CA ILE A 100 -1.25 14.05 -12.47
C ILE A 100 0.22 14.07 -12.09
N CYS A 101 0.77 15.26 -11.91
CA CYS A 101 2.22 15.44 -11.81
C CYS A 101 2.94 14.87 -13.03
N GLU A 102 4.06 14.19 -12.83
CA GLU A 102 4.88 13.64 -13.91
C GLU A 102 4.30 12.34 -14.47
N ALA A 103 3.84 11.42 -13.60
CA ALA A 103 3.48 10.07 -14.03
C ALA A 103 2.36 9.41 -13.21
N SER A 104 1.77 10.08 -12.22
CA SER A 104 0.64 9.49 -11.49
C SER A 104 -0.60 9.40 -12.38
N LEU A 105 -1.26 8.26 -12.37
CA LEU A 105 -2.44 8.01 -13.19
C LEU A 105 -3.73 8.13 -12.38
N MET A 106 -4.66 8.92 -12.89
CA MET A 106 -6.01 9.02 -12.33
C MET A 106 -7.02 8.64 -13.40
N TYR A 107 -7.70 7.50 -13.19
CA TYR A 107 -8.81 7.07 -14.02
C TYR A 107 -10.13 7.34 -13.31
N CYS A 108 -11.17 7.65 -14.08
CA CYS A 108 -12.53 7.75 -13.57
C CYS A 108 -13.48 6.89 -14.40
N TRP A 109 -14.05 5.88 -13.78
CA TRP A 109 -15.13 5.08 -14.32
C TRP A 109 -16.47 5.65 -13.85
N LYS A 110 -17.21 6.26 -14.78
CA LYS A 110 -18.48 6.91 -14.46
C LYS A 110 -19.56 5.89 -14.10
N GLY A 111 -20.20 6.15 -12.97
CA GLY A 111 -21.36 5.41 -12.52
C GLY A 111 -22.68 5.94 -13.09
N THR A 112 -23.74 5.20 -12.83
CA THR A 112 -25.11 5.54 -13.28
C THR A 112 -25.84 6.49 -12.31
N ARG A 113 -25.32 6.68 -11.09
CA ARG A 113 -25.93 7.45 -10.01
C ARG A 113 -24.98 8.53 -9.49
N SER A 114 -25.28 9.78 -9.83
CA SER A 114 -24.50 10.95 -9.40
C SER A 114 -24.78 11.39 -7.95
N ASP A 115 -25.77 10.78 -7.29
CA ASP A 115 -26.12 11.06 -5.89
C ASP A 115 -25.32 10.19 -4.88
N LEU A 116 -24.50 9.27 -5.38
CA LEU A 116 -23.62 8.46 -4.56
C LEU A 116 -22.21 9.03 -4.57
N ASP A 117 -21.60 9.13 -3.39
CA ASP A 117 -20.18 9.46 -3.29
C ASP A 117 -19.34 8.35 -3.94
N PRO A 118 -18.31 8.71 -4.72
CA PRO A 118 -17.44 7.76 -5.40
C PRO A 118 -16.57 6.96 -4.42
N ILE A 119 -15.99 5.87 -4.93
CA ILE A 119 -14.93 5.13 -4.25
C ILE A 119 -13.63 5.24 -5.03
N ALA A 120 -12.49 4.98 -4.37
CA ALA A 120 -11.20 4.91 -5.02
C ALA A 120 -10.49 3.60 -4.72
N LEU A 121 -9.82 3.06 -5.73
CA LEU A 121 -8.89 1.95 -5.64
C LEU A 121 -7.49 2.54 -5.86
N LEU A 122 -6.64 2.46 -4.85
CA LEU A 122 -5.29 2.99 -4.88
C LEU A 122 -4.29 1.87 -5.19
N ALA A 123 -3.22 2.25 -5.86
CA ALA A 123 -2.01 1.47 -6.02
C ALA A 123 -0.85 2.41 -6.34
N HIS A 124 0.38 1.92 -6.31
CA HIS A 124 1.51 2.65 -6.85
C HIS A 124 2.21 1.90 -7.98
N GLN A 125 2.81 2.67 -8.88
CA GLN A 125 3.49 2.19 -10.08
C GLN A 125 4.98 1.97 -9.83
N ASP A 126 5.52 2.75 -8.90
CA ASP A 126 6.95 2.76 -8.61
C ASP A 126 7.40 1.57 -7.79
N VAL A 127 8.68 1.39 -7.76
CA VAL A 127 9.37 0.36 -6.98
C VAL A 127 10.68 0.91 -6.44
N VAL A 128 11.13 0.41 -5.30
CA VAL A 128 12.47 0.73 -4.77
C VAL A 128 13.58 0.19 -5.67
N PRO A 129 14.75 0.87 -5.72
CA PRO A 129 15.92 0.37 -6.45
C PRO A 129 16.42 -0.95 -5.86
N ILE A 130 17.25 -1.65 -6.63
CA ILE A 130 18.04 -2.77 -6.14
C ILE A 130 19.20 -2.20 -5.31
N SER A 131 19.41 -2.73 -4.11
CA SER A 131 20.52 -2.32 -3.26
C SER A 131 21.84 -2.63 -3.96
N GLU A 132 22.72 -1.64 -4.05
CA GLU A 132 24.02 -1.78 -4.70
C GLU A 132 24.82 -2.96 -4.11
N GLY A 133 25.32 -3.84 -4.96
CA GLY A 133 26.08 -5.03 -4.59
C GLY A 133 25.25 -6.26 -4.25
N THR A 134 23.90 -6.19 -4.34
CA THR A 134 23.01 -7.34 -4.11
C THR A 134 22.41 -7.90 -5.40
N GLU A 135 22.82 -7.43 -6.56
CA GLU A 135 22.28 -7.84 -7.86
C GLU A 135 22.47 -9.36 -8.10
N GLY A 136 23.56 -9.94 -7.56
CA GLY A 136 23.87 -11.35 -7.63
C GLY A 136 23.15 -12.23 -6.61
N ASP A 137 22.44 -11.65 -5.65
CA ASP A 137 21.69 -12.38 -4.61
C ASP A 137 20.29 -12.78 -5.08
N TRP A 138 19.85 -12.27 -6.22
CA TRP A 138 18.57 -12.59 -6.81
C TRP A 138 18.61 -13.94 -7.53
N GLU A 139 17.63 -14.80 -7.26
CA GLU A 139 17.51 -16.09 -7.94
C GLU A 139 17.19 -15.92 -9.43
N HIS A 140 16.39 -14.91 -9.77
CA HIS A 140 16.10 -14.45 -11.13
C HIS A 140 16.39 -12.95 -11.23
N PRO A 141 16.79 -12.43 -12.39
CA PRO A 141 17.00 -10.99 -12.56
C PRO A 141 15.79 -10.17 -12.09
N PRO A 142 15.99 -9.13 -11.26
CA PRO A 142 14.91 -8.44 -10.56
C PRO A 142 13.87 -7.77 -11.47
N PHE A 143 14.22 -7.48 -12.72
CA PHE A 143 13.30 -6.91 -13.72
C PHE A 143 13.10 -7.82 -14.93
N GLU A 144 13.23 -9.13 -14.75
CA GLU A 144 12.93 -10.08 -15.82
C GLU A 144 11.42 -10.37 -15.91
N GLY A 145 10.70 -10.32 -14.78
CA GLY A 145 9.30 -10.75 -14.71
C GLY A 145 9.15 -12.24 -14.97
N TYR A 146 10.13 -13.04 -14.52
CA TYR A 146 10.17 -14.47 -14.77
C TYR A 146 8.95 -15.19 -14.16
N ASN A 147 8.29 -16.00 -14.96
CA ASN A 147 7.16 -16.84 -14.54
C ASN A 147 7.55 -18.32 -14.69
N ASP A 148 7.67 -19.03 -13.57
CA ASP A 148 8.02 -20.46 -13.53
C ASP A 148 6.79 -21.38 -13.58
N GLY A 149 5.60 -20.81 -13.64
CA GLY A 149 4.30 -21.49 -13.62
C GLY A 149 3.69 -21.66 -12.23
N GLU A 150 4.44 -21.40 -11.17
CA GLU A 150 3.99 -21.39 -9.78
C GLU A 150 4.09 -19.97 -9.19
N PHE A 151 5.20 -19.28 -9.48
CA PHE A 151 5.49 -17.92 -9.02
C PHE A 151 5.86 -16.99 -10.17
N ILE A 152 5.61 -15.71 -9.96
CA ILE A 152 6.11 -14.62 -10.80
C ILE A 152 7.15 -13.84 -9.99
N TRP A 153 8.38 -13.82 -10.49
CA TRP A 153 9.55 -13.33 -9.79
C TRP A 153 9.94 -11.93 -10.26
N GLY A 154 10.29 -11.08 -9.32
CA GLY A 154 10.89 -9.80 -9.61
C GLY A 154 10.56 -8.69 -8.64
N ARG A 155 11.23 -7.56 -8.76
CA ARG A 155 10.97 -6.34 -8.01
C ARG A 155 9.59 -5.78 -8.41
N GLY A 156 8.73 -5.49 -7.41
CA GLY A 156 7.36 -5.05 -7.64
C GLY A 156 6.35 -6.20 -7.82
N ALA A 157 6.78 -7.48 -7.80
CA ALA A 157 5.88 -8.62 -7.89
C ALA A 157 4.90 -8.70 -6.72
N LEU A 158 5.32 -8.27 -5.52
CA LEU A 158 4.50 -8.23 -4.31
C LEU A 158 4.11 -6.80 -3.95
N ASP A 159 5.03 -5.88 -4.06
CA ASP A 159 4.90 -4.47 -3.68
C ASP A 159 5.21 -3.60 -4.89
N MET A 160 4.13 -3.01 -5.58
CA MET A 160 2.76 -3.55 -5.51
C MET A 160 2.13 -3.69 -6.91
N LYS A 161 2.95 -3.98 -7.93
CA LYS A 161 2.43 -4.14 -9.31
C LYS A 161 1.40 -5.26 -9.42
N ASN A 162 1.44 -6.29 -8.53
CA ASN A 162 0.41 -7.32 -8.46
C ASN A 162 -0.98 -6.74 -8.19
N HIS A 163 -1.07 -5.81 -7.24
CA HIS A 163 -2.34 -5.17 -6.90
C HIS A 163 -2.80 -4.24 -8.03
N LEU A 164 -1.91 -3.42 -8.57
CA LEU A 164 -2.23 -2.55 -9.71
C LEU A 164 -2.77 -3.36 -10.90
N ILE A 165 -2.07 -4.42 -11.30
CA ILE A 165 -2.52 -5.31 -12.37
C ILE A 165 -3.82 -6.01 -11.99
N GLY A 166 -3.98 -6.44 -10.73
CA GLY A 166 -5.22 -7.04 -10.25
C GLY A 166 -6.42 -6.10 -10.37
N VAL A 167 -6.26 -4.81 -10.06
CA VAL A 167 -7.30 -3.78 -10.23
C VAL A 167 -7.62 -3.59 -11.71
N MET A 168 -6.62 -3.49 -12.57
CA MET A 168 -6.82 -3.32 -14.02
C MET A 168 -7.53 -4.53 -14.63
N GLU A 169 -7.10 -5.76 -14.28
CA GLU A 169 -7.74 -7.00 -14.73
C GLU A 169 -9.21 -7.09 -14.29
N ALA A 170 -9.49 -6.73 -13.04
CA ALA A 170 -10.86 -6.75 -12.52
C ALA A 170 -11.77 -5.78 -13.28
N VAL A 171 -11.29 -4.56 -13.52
CA VAL A 171 -12.08 -3.54 -14.25
C VAL A 171 -12.25 -3.92 -15.71
N GLU A 172 -11.19 -4.39 -16.39
CA GLU A 172 -11.27 -4.84 -17.77
C GLU A 172 -12.28 -6.00 -17.92
N THR A 173 -12.23 -6.99 -17.03
CA THR A 173 -13.15 -8.13 -17.02
C THR A 173 -14.60 -7.67 -16.82
N LEU A 174 -14.85 -6.77 -15.87
CA LEU A 174 -16.18 -6.22 -15.64
C LEU A 174 -16.71 -5.45 -16.87
N LEU A 175 -15.84 -4.75 -17.58
CA LEU A 175 -16.19 -4.07 -18.83
C LEU A 175 -16.48 -5.05 -19.96
N GLU A 176 -15.73 -6.17 -20.07
CA GLU A 176 -15.99 -7.26 -21.00
C GLU A 176 -17.39 -7.87 -20.76
N GLU A 177 -17.80 -7.97 -19.51
CA GLU A 177 -19.12 -8.45 -19.11
C GLU A 177 -20.24 -7.40 -19.29
N GLY A 178 -19.90 -6.17 -19.69
CA GLY A 178 -20.85 -5.07 -19.85
C GLY A 178 -21.34 -4.45 -18.56
N PHE A 179 -20.61 -4.66 -17.46
CA PHE A 179 -20.94 -4.07 -16.16
C PHE A 179 -20.76 -2.55 -16.19
N THR A 180 -21.64 -1.84 -15.51
CA THR A 180 -21.52 -0.41 -15.24
C THR A 180 -21.77 -0.18 -13.74
N PRO A 181 -20.88 0.50 -13.04
CA PRO A 181 -21.04 0.75 -11.60
C PRO A 181 -22.20 1.70 -11.31
N GLU A 182 -22.79 1.62 -10.13
CA GLU A 182 -23.75 2.62 -9.70
C GLU A 182 -23.07 3.95 -9.36
N ARG A 183 -21.98 3.93 -8.61
CA ARG A 183 -21.18 5.10 -8.22
C ARG A 183 -19.96 5.25 -9.11
N ASP A 184 -19.41 6.45 -9.18
CA ASP A 184 -18.12 6.65 -9.84
C ASP A 184 -17.04 5.85 -9.10
N VAL A 185 -16.13 5.24 -9.87
CA VAL A 185 -14.97 4.52 -9.35
C VAL A 185 -13.70 5.20 -9.87
N TYR A 186 -12.85 5.62 -8.97
CA TYR A 186 -11.53 6.17 -9.30
C TYR A 186 -10.47 5.09 -9.16
N LEU A 187 -9.57 4.98 -10.14
CA LEU A 187 -8.33 4.21 -10.00
C LEU A 187 -7.21 5.24 -9.90
N LEU A 188 -6.47 5.21 -8.80
CA LEU A 188 -5.46 6.21 -8.46
C LEU A 188 -4.12 5.51 -8.29
N PHE A 189 -3.22 5.67 -9.26
CA PHE A 189 -1.93 4.98 -9.27
C PHE A 189 -0.79 5.99 -9.10
N GLY A 190 -0.21 6.02 -7.90
CA GLY A 190 0.90 6.89 -7.53
C GLY A 190 2.21 6.54 -8.26
N GLN A 191 3.10 7.52 -8.36
CA GLN A 191 4.40 7.36 -9.04
C GLN A 191 5.60 7.28 -8.09
N ASP A 192 5.40 7.55 -6.80
CA ASP A 192 6.45 7.89 -5.84
C ASP A 192 6.09 7.49 -4.40
N GLU A 193 5.32 6.40 -4.22
CA GLU A 193 4.91 5.92 -2.91
C GLU A 193 6.12 5.53 -2.06
N GLU A 194 7.08 4.85 -2.63
CA GLU A 194 8.27 4.31 -1.98
C GLU A 194 9.26 5.39 -1.48
N VAL A 195 9.00 6.67 -1.80
CA VAL A 195 9.90 7.80 -1.49
C VAL A 195 9.19 8.97 -0.80
N VAL A 196 8.12 8.71 -0.09
CA VAL A 196 7.16 9.68 0.52
C VAL A 196 7.79 10.71 1.48
N ALA A 197 9.08 10.64 1.78
CA ALA A 197 9.75 11.52 2.75
C ALA A 197 9.58 13.03 2.52
N SER A 198 9.20 13.47 1.31
CA SER A 198 9.09 14.89 0.97
C SER A 198 7.71 15.52 1.29
N GLY A 199 6.67 14.71 1.50
CA GLY A 199 5.29 15.21 1.63
C GLY A 199 4.71 15.80 0.35
N ASP A 200 5.44 15.79 -0.75
CA ASP A 200 5.03 16.22 -2.09
C ASP A 200 5.01 14.97 -2.99
N SER A 201 3.89 14.27 -2.99
CA SER A 201 3.73 13.00 -3.68
C SER A 201 2.60 13.04 -4.71
N GLY A 202 2.68 12.16 -5.72
CA GLY A 202 1.64 12.02 -6.73
C GLY A 202 0.28 11.68 -6.12
N ALA A 203 0.24 10.82 -5.10
CA ALA A 203 -0.98 10.49 -4.38
C ALA A 203 -1.62 11.74 -3.74
N ARG A 204 -0.80 12.59 -3.09
CA ARG A 204 -1.27 13.86 -2.52
C ARG A 204 -1.88 14.77 -3.58
N HIS A 205 -1.20 14.95 -4.70
CA HIS A 205 -1.69 15.80 -5.80
C HIS A 205 -2.99 15.26 -6.40
N MET A 206 -3.14 13.95 -6.54
CA MET A 206 -4.42 13.35 -6.96
C MET A 206 -5.53 13.65 -5.96
N MET A 207 -5.28 13.53 -4.65
CA MET A 207 -6.27 13.86 -3.62
C MET A 207 -6.60 15.35 -3.57
N GLU A 208 -5.63 16.25 -3.76
CA GLU A 208 -5.86 17.70 -3.87
C GLU A 208 -6.70 18.02 -5.09
N THR A 209 -6.43 17.39 -6.24
CA THR A 209 -7.23 17.51 -7.46
C THR A 209 -8.70 17.09 -7.25
N LEU A 210 -8.94 15.96 -6.59
CA LEU A 210 -10.30 15.51 -6.27
C LEU A 210 -10.99 16.51 -5.33
N LYS A 211 -10.29 17.01 -4.33
CA LYS A 211 -10.80 18.00 -3.38
C LYS A 211 -11.16 19.32 -4.08
N GLU A 212 -10.31 19.82 -4.98
CA GLU A 212 -10.58 21.03 -5.77
C GLU A 212 -11.81 20.88 -6.66
N ARG A 213 -12.08 19.68 -7.14
CA ARG A 213 -13.28 19.33 -7.91
C ARG A 213 -14.52 19.13 -7.04
N GLY A 214 -14.40 19.24 -5.73
CA GLY A 214 -15.49 19.00 -4.78
C GLY A 214 -15.90 17.53 -4.69
N ILE A 215 -15.02 16.60 -5.03
CA ILE A 215 -15.27 15.15 -5.01
C ILE A 215 -14.94 14.65 -3.62
N HIS A 216 -15.92 14.01 -2.98
CA HIS A 216 -15.83 13.35 -1.69
C HIS A 216 -15.81 11.84 -1.92
N LEU A 217 -14.80 11.14 -1.42
CA LEU A 217 -14.73 9.69 -1.52
C LEU A 217 -15.44 9.05 -0.30
N ASP A 218 -16.34 8.11 -0.57
CA ASP A 218 -17.01 7.30 0.45
C ASP A 218 -16.05 6.26 1.06
N CYS A 219 -15.21 5.69 0.21
CA CYS A 219 -14.26 4.66 0.62
C CYS A 219 -13.01 4.73 -0.28
N ILE A 220 -11.87 4.43 0.32
CA ILE A 220 -10.60 4.23 -0.36
C ILE A 220 -10.12 2.81 -0.03
N ILE A 221 -9.79 2.02 -1.03
CA ILE A 221 -9.17 0.71 -0.90
C ILE A 221 -7.74 0.84 -1.41
N ASP A 222 -6.81 0.59 -0.53
CA ASP A 222 -5.38 0.71 -0.79
C ASP A 222 -4.69 -0.64 -0.52
N GLU A 223 -3.39 -0.66 -0.67
CA GLU A 223 -2.59 -1.81 -0.33
C GLU A 223 -2.61 -2.09 1.19
N GLY A 224 -2.11 -3.21 1.57
CA GLY A 224 -1.83 -3.56 2.96
C GLY A 224 -2.05 -5.02 3.24
N GLY A 225 -1.40 -5.45 4.31
CA GLY A 225 -1.56 -6.76 4.88
C GLY A 225 -1.23 -7.93 3.96
N ALA A 226 -1.28 -9.10 4.55
CA ALA A 226 -1.15 -10.35 3.83
C ALA A 226 -2.14 -11.37 4.41
N ILE A 227 -2.50 -12.35 3.59
CA ILE A 227 -3.18 -13.54 4.10
C ILE A 227 -2.10 -14.44 4.70
N LEU A 228 -2.12 -14.59 6.01
CA LEU A 228 -1.11 -15.34 6.74
C LEU A 228 -1.70 -16.62 7.31
N PRO A 229 -1.09 -17.77 7.09
CA PRO A 229 -1.47 -18.99 7.78
C PRO A 229 -1.15 -18.84 9.27
N VAL A 230 -2.17 -18.95 10.11
CA VAL A 230 -2.02 -18.77 11.56
C VAL A 230 -2.41 -20.07 12.26
N ASN A 231 -1.51 -20.50 13.16
CA ASN A 231 -1.77 -21.66 14.00
C ASN A 231 -1.45 -21.30 15.46
N ILE A 232 -2.46 -20.79 16.17
CA ILE A 232 -2.37 -20.49 17.61
C ILE A 232 -3.19 -21.54 18.34
N LYS A 233 -2.50 -22.51 18.96
CA LYS A 233 -3.11 -23.64 19.67
C LYS A 233 -4.19 -23.19 20.66
N GLY A 234 -5.40 -23.70 20.50
CA GLY A 234 -6.56 -23.40 21.36
C GLY A 234 -7.26 -22.08 21.05
N ILE A 235 -6.78 -21.29 20.08
CA ILE A 235 -7.39 -20.00 19.70
C ILE A 235 -7.74 -19.99 18.21
N LEU A 236 -6.77 -20.26 17.35
CA LEU A 236 -6.91 -20.20 15.90
C LEU A 236 -6.04 -21.29 15.27
N GLU A 237 -6.64 -22.44 14.97
CA GLU A 237 -5.90 -23.59 14.44
C GLU A 237 -6.27 -23.84 12.98
N ASN A 238 -5.25 -23.98 12.13
CA ASN A 238 -5.38 -24.24 10.69
C ASN A 238 -6.33 -23.25 10.01
N LYS A 239 -6.12 -21.97 10.24
CA LYS A 239 -6.88 -20.86 9.64
C LYS A 239 -5.95 -19.87 8.99
N ASP A 240 -6.46 -19.24 7.93
CA ASP A 240 -5.83 -18.08 7.35
C ASP A 240 -6.37 -16.82 8.04
N LEU A 241 -5.48 -15.90 8.36
CA LEU A 241 -5.80 -14.59 8.92
C LEU A 241 -5.62 -13.53 7.85
N VAL A 242 -6.69 -12.80 7.59
CA VAL A 242 -6.66 -11.59 6.76
C VAL A 242 -6.75 -10.38 7.68
N GLY A 243 -5.72 -9.55 7.66
CA GLY A 243 -5.73 -8.27 8.37
C GLY A 243 -6.27 -7.17 7.46
N VAL A 244 -7.37 -6.53 7.86
CA VAL A 244 -7.87 -5.33 7.17
C VAL A 244 -7.55 -4.13 8.03
N GLY A 245 -6.63 -3.27 7.58
CA GLY A 245 -6.35 -1.99 8.20
C GLY A 245 -7.51 -1.02 7.95
N ILE A 246 -8.01 -0.40 9.01
CA ILE A 246 -9.12 0.57 8.91
C ILE A 246 -8.68 1.99 9.27
N ALA A 247 -7.43 2.16 9.62
CA ALA A 247 -6.80 3.45 9.93
C ALA A 247 -5.28 3.30 9.94
N GLU A 248 -4.59 4.36 9.64
CA GLU A 248 -3.14 4.45 9.74
C GLU A 248 -2.70 5.34 10.89
N LYS A 249 -1.50 5.08 11.38
CA LYS A 249 -0.84 5.93 12.38
C LYS A 249 -0.13 7.07 11.66
N GLY A 250 0.04 8.18 12.38
CA GLY A 250 0.91 9.24 11.89
C GLY A 250 2.36 8.75 11.79
N TYR A 251 3.05 9.14 10.72
CA TYR A 251 4.47 8.91 10.50
C TYR A 251 5.27 10.12 10.94
N THR A 252 6.44 9.91 11.54
CA THR A 252 7.40 10.96 11.84
C THR A 252 8.80 10.39 11.95
N ASP A 253 9.75 11.10 11.38
CA ASP A 253 11.18 10.86 11.59
C ASP A 253 11.69 11.68 12.76
N LEU A 254 12.54 11.08 13.58
CA LEU A 254 13.25 11.75 14.64
C LEU A 254 14.76 11.66 14.39
N GLU A 255 15.36 12.76 14.00
CA GLU A 255 16.83 12.85 13.92
C GLU A 255 17.39 13.31 15.27
N ILE A 256 18.29 12.52 15.84
CA ILE A 256 19.02 12.86 17.05
C ILE A 256 20.48 13.06 16.70
N SER A 257 20.92 14.33 16.68
CA SER A 257 22.32 14.68 16.45
C SER A 257 23.00 14.98 17.78
N VAL A 258 24.14 14.33 18.03
CA VAL A 258 24.96 14.54 19.21
C VAL A 258 26.34 14.98 18.80
N SER A 259 26.76 16.14 19.28
CA SER A 259 28.10 16.67 19.00
C SER A 259 28.95 16.67 20.26
N ALA A 260 30.17 16.20 20.16
CA ALA A 260 31.14 16.25 21.25
C ALA A 260 32.47 16.83 20.77
N LYS A 261 33.24 17.40 21.70
CA LYS A 261 34.60 17.85 21.42
C LYS A 261 35.48 16.61 21.14
N GLY A 262 36.10 16.57 20.00
CA GLY A 262 36.98 15.46 19.63
C GLY A 262 38.15 15.32 20.64
N GLY A 263 38.63 14.07 20.79
CA GLY A 263 39.72 13.70 21.68
C GLY A 263 40.34 12.36 21.28
N HIS A 264 41.38 11.95 21.97
CA HIS A 264 42.02 10.65 21.71
C HIS A 264 41.15 9.53 22.25
N SER A 265 40.87 8.52 21.43
CA SER A 265 39.94 7.42 21.73
C SER A 265 40.29 6.63 23.01
N SER A 266 41.61 6.56 23.36
CA SER A 266 42.06 5.90 24.59
C SER A 266 41.91 6.72 25.86
N GLN A 267 41.55 8.01 25.76
CA GLN A 267 41.35 8.93 26.87
C GLN A 267 40.07 9.77 26.65
N PRO A 268 38.90 9.15 26.59
CA PRO A 268 37.67 9.88 26.37
C PRO A 268 37.41 10.84 27.52
N PRO A 269 36.91 12.05 27.26
CA PRO A 269 36.54 12.98 28.34
C PRO A 269 35.37 12.41 29.16
N LYS A 270 35.30 12.81 30.43
CA LYS A 270 34.30 12.31 31.39
C LYS A 270 32.85 12.59 30.93
N HIS A 271 32.65 13.52 30.01
CA HIS A 271 31.40 13.90 29.38
C HIS A 271 31.65 13.93 27.86
N SER A 272 31.62 12.77 27.23
CA SER A 272 31.54 12.60 25.78
C SER A 272 30.12 12.28 25.35
N ALA A 273 29.81 12.60 24.09
CA ALA A 273 28.55 12.24 23.50
C ALA A 273 28.34 10.72 23.45
#